data_5707339dfc36d5592225c3bc8c811456
#
_entry.id   5707339dfc36d5592225c3bc8c811456
#
_cell.length_a   1.000
_cell.length_b   1.000
_cell.length_c   1.000
_cell.angle_alpha   90.00
_cell.angle_beta   90.00
_cell.angle_gamma   90.00
#
_symmetry.space_group_name_H-M   'P 1'
#
loop_
_entity.id
_entity.type
_entity.pdbx_description
1 polymer ?
#
loop_
_entity_poly.entity_id
_entity_poly.type
_entity_poly.pdbx_seq_one_letter_code
_entity_poly.pdbx_strand_id
1 'polypeptide(L)'
;MNDLASNEYFTMLRSDFFSFIERSFYQLNPDAEFLPNWHIEVMASELERCLRGETKRLIINVPPRSLKSHCASVAFPAWLLGHRPSAQIICASYAQDLADKLAHDCRSLMNSDLYRKTFATRLASQAVAELTTEAQGFRLATSVGGVLTGRGGEFIIIDDPLKPNEAVSDTQRDAVNEWYEDTLYTRLNDKVTGCIIIIMQRLHEDDLVGHLVQQGGWKVLKFPAIAVKDETHLISTCFGQRTVQRRVGEALHPERESLETLENISHTIGKYNFSGQYQQEPAPLGGGMVQLEWFKTYKDGEQPAQFDLIFQSWDTAVKATQLSDYSVCTTWGMKNQNLYLLHVLRRRMEYPELKRAVREQARIFKATTVLIEDKSSGTALIQELIREGLHAVKRYHPQDEKKMRLNSVTSTIENGFVYLPEKATWLADYLKELTTFPNGEFDDQCDSTSQALDWVKTSRKNYDCEWVKHETEKAVAEIYGDHVGPCPFCGKSSISHEGSEVHCLNCDKRWDRPFRPHRVTRGDME
;
A
#
# COMPACT_ATOMS: atom_id res chain seq x y z
N MET A 1 28.27 27.73 21.59
CA MET A 1 28.36 28.12 20.17
C MET A 1 28.27 29.63 20.12
N ASN A 2 29.18 30.30 19.43
CA ASN A 2 29.17 31.76 19.32
C ASN A 2 27.88 32.20 18.61
N ASP A 3 27.26 33.31 19.04
CA ASP A 3 26.02 33.86 18.45
C ASP A 3 26.09 34.07 16.94
N LEU A 4 27.27 34.38 16.40
CA LEU A 4 27.55 34.52 14.96
C LEU A 4 27.34 33.19 14.21
N ALA A 5 27.94 32.09 14.68
CA ALA A 5 27.80 30.76 14.06
C ALA A 5 26.34 30.24 14.12
N SER A 6 25.63 30.62 15.19
CA SER A 6 24.19 30.31 15.31
C SER A 6 23.36 31.05 14.27
N ASN A 7 23.66 32.34 14.02
CA ASN A 7 22.94 33.16 13.04
C ASN A 7 23.20 32.69 11.59
N GLU A 8 24.44 32.35 11.27
CA GLU A 8 24.84 31.80 9.98
C GLU A 8 24.13 30.47 9.69
N TYR A 9 24.05 29.59 10.67
CA TYR A 9 23.34 28.33 10.57
C TYR A 9 21.85 28.52 10.24
N PHE A 10 21.13 29.38 10.95
CA PHE A 10 19.68 29.61 10.65
C PHE A 10 19.50 30.38 9.33
N THR A 11 20.48 31.19 8.93
CA THR A 11 20.46 31.82 7.61
C THR A 11 20.60 30.78 6.50
N MET A 12 21.49 29.82 6.65
CA MET A 12 21.60 28.68 5.71
C MET A 12 20.29 27.94 5.59
N LEU A 13 19.62 27.57 6.70
CA LEU A 13 18.35 26.88 6.68
C LEU A 13 17.22 27.68 5.99
N ARG A 14 17.28 29.01 6.04
CA ARG A 14 16.36 29.87 5.28
C ARG A 14 16.68 29.91 3.81
N SER A 15 17.94 29.80 3.42
CA SER A 15 18.40 30.04 2.04
C SER A 15 18.50 28.76 1.22
N ASP A 16 18.60 27.59 1.86
CA ASP A 16 18.78 26.29 1.22
C ASP A 16 17.72 25.29 1.73
N PHE A 17 16.82 24.94 0.86
CA PHE A 17 15.71 24.09 1.23
C PHE A 17 16.14 22.63 1.51
N PHE A 18 17.19 22.13 0.84
CA PHE A 18 17.71 20.80 1.14
C PHE A 18 18.23 20.69 2.58
N SER A 19 19.03 21.68 3.02
CA SER A 19 19.46 21.76 4.42
C SER A 19 18.29 21.83 5.41
N PHE A 20 17.21 22.52 5.04
CA PHE A 20 16.01 22.56 5.86
C PHE A 20 15.28 21.21 5.88
N ILE A 21 15.19 20.48 4.76
CA ILE A 21 14.62 19.11 4.69
C ILE A 21 15.36 18.19 5.66
N GLU A 22 16.69 18.16 5.59
CA GLU A 22 17.51 17.32 6.47
C GLU A 22 17.25 17.62 7.95
N ARG A 23 17.30 18.89 8.34
CA ARG A 23 17.10 19.30 9.74
C ARG A 23 15.67 19.08 10.22
N SER A 24 14.68 19.31 9.37
CA SER A 24 13.28 19.01 9.67
C SER A 24 13.03 17.51 9.84
N PHE A 25 13.75 16.66 9.09
CA PHE A 25 13.67 15.20 9.25
C PHE A 25 14.15 14.79 10.65
N TYR A 26 15.31 15.23 11.10
CA TYR A 26 15.81 14.92 12.44
C TYR A 26 14.93 15.51 13.55
N GLN A 27 14.30 16.66 13.30
CA GLN A 27 13.36 17.27 14.26
C GLN A 27 12.12 16.39 14.50
N LEU A 28 11.66 15.70 13.46
CA LEU A 28 10.47 14.85 13.54
C LEU A 28 10.80 13.38 13.84
N ASN A 29 12.02 12.95 13.57
CA ASN A 29 12.47 11.56 13.70
C ASN A 29 13.85 11.51 14.39
N PRO A 30 13.92 11.79 15.70
CA PRO A 30 15.20 11.95 16.39
C PRO A 30 16.07 10.68 16.41
N ASP A 31 15.44 9.50 16.35
CA ASP A 31 16.13 8.20 16.39
C ASP A 31 16.42 7.62 15.00
N ALA A 32 16.04 8.31 13.92
CA ALA A 32 16.24 7.85 12.56
C ALA A 32 17.42 8.56 11.89
N GLU A 33 18.16 7.82 11.05
CA GLU A 33 19.23 8.38 10.24
C GLU A 33 18.67 8.96 8.93
N PHE A 34 19.05 10.20 8.61
CA PHE A 34 18.80 10.77 7.30
C PHE A 34 19.92 10.35 6.36
N LEU A 35 19.56 9.63 5.30
CA LEU A 35 20.48 9.24 4.25
C LEU A 35 20.38 10.27 3.11
N PRO A 36 21.35 11.19 2.97
CA PRO A 36 21.32 12.19 1.91
C PRO A 36 21.49 11.54 0.54
N ASN A 37 20.76 12.01 -0.45
CA ASN A 37 20.91 11.53 -1.81
C ASN A 37 20.54 12.63 -2.81
N TRP A 38 21.19 12.63 -3.97
CA TRP A 38 21.05 13.62 -5.02
C TRP A 38 19.60 13.84 -5.51
N HIS A 39 18.75 12.81 -5.51
CA HIS A 39 17.34 12.94 -5.93
C HIS A 39 16.54 13.83 -4.98
N ILE A 40 16.86 13.83 -3.68
CA ILE A 40 16.26 14.72 -2.69
C ILE A 40 16.69 16.18 -2.96
N GLU A 41 17.95 16.40 -3.32
CA GLU A 41 18.45 17.73 -3.68
C GLU A 41 17.80 18.25 -4.97
N VAL A 42 17.59 17.38 -5.99
CA VAL A 42 16.86 17.76 -7.21
C VAL A 42 15.42 18.14 -6.88
N MET A 43 14.72 17.35 -6.03
CA MET A 43 13.38 17.69 -5.57
C MET A 43 13.36 19.02 -4.83
N ALA A 44 14.31 19.25 -3.92
CA ALA A 44 14.44 20.49 -3.16
C ALA A 44 14.63 21.70 -4.09
N SER A 45 15.55 21.60 -5.05
CA SER A 45 15.83 22.65 -6.04
C SER A 45 14.58 23.00 -6.86
N GLU A 46 13.77 22.00 -7.28
CA GLU A 46 12.55 22.29 -8.04
C GLU A 46 11.42 22.85 -7.18
N LEU A 47 11.30 22.42 -5.92
CA LEU A 47 10.35 23.01 -4.97
C LEU A 47 10.67 24.46 -4.65
N GLU A 48 11.98 24.82 -4.53
CA GLU A 48 12.41 26.22 -4.45
C GLU A 48 11.99 27.04 -5.68
N ARG A 49 12.10 26.46 -6.88
CA ARG A 49 11.64 27.13 -8.12
C ARG A 49 10.13 27.34 -8.12
N CYS A 50 9.36 26.43 -7.51
CA CYS A 50 7.93 26.64 -7.29
C CYS A 50 7.67 27.82 -6.36
N LEU A 51 8.40 27.96 -5.26
CA LEU A 51 8.28 29.12 -4.36
C LEU A 51 8.57 30.44 -5.08
N ARG A 52 9.61 30.47 -5.95
CA ARG A 52 9.97 31.64 -6.73
C ARG A 52 9.01 31.93 -7.90
N GLY A 53 8.02 31.04 -8.16
CA GLY A 53 7.07 31.18 -9.28
C GLY A 53 7.65 30.84 -10.66
N GLU A 54 8.86 30.26 -10.72
CA GLU A 54 9.51 29.84 -11.96
C GLU A 54 8.89 28.54 -12.51
N THR A 55 8.49 27.62 -11.63
CA THR A 55 7.78 26.39 -11.97
C THR A 55 6.38 26.41 -11.36
N LYS A 56 5.35 26.33 -12.19
CA LYS A 56 3.94 26.45 -11.74
C LYS A 56 3.17 25.14 -11.82
N ARG A 57 3.64 24.19 -12.61
CA ARG A 57 3.06 22.87 -12.81
C ARG A 57 4.19 21.86 -12.70
N LEU A 58 4.28 21.18 -11.55
CA LEU A 58 5.35 20.24 -11.23
C LEU A 58 4.78 18.87 -10.93
N ILE A 59 5.30 17.85 -11.59
CA ILE A 59 5.06 16.44 -11.28
C ILE A 59 6.37 15.83 -10.82
N ILE A 60 6.35 15.12 -9.69
CA ILE A 60 7.49 14.37 -9.17
C ILE A 60 7.07 12.90 -9.01
N ASN A 61 7.66 12.04 -9.82
CA ASN A 61 7.47 10.61 -9.74
C ASN A 61 8.71 9.95 -9.12
N VAL A 62 8.53 9.31 -7.97
CA VAL A 62 9.62 8.72 -7.18
C VAL A 62 9.13 7.47 -6.45
N PRO A 63 9.98 6.45 -6.23
CA PRO A 63 9.60 5.22 -5.56
C PRO A 63 9.05 5.42 -4.14
N PRO A 64 8.36 4.42 -3.59
CA PRO A 64 7.96 4.41 -2.18
C PRO A 64 9.15 4.67 -1.26
N ARG A 65 8.89 5.29 -0.09
CA ARG A 65 9.91 5.54 0.95
C ARG A 65 11.10 6.44 0.54
N SER A 66 11.02 7.18 -0.57
CA SER A 66 12.05 8.14 -1.02
C SER A 66 11.84 9.55 -0.45
N LEU A 67 11.30 9.68 0.75
CA LEU A 67 11.04 10.94 1.49
C LEU A 67 10.11 11.93 0.77
N LYS A 68 9.37 11.50 -0.26
CA LYS A 68 8.53 12.35 -1.09
C LYS A 68 7.53 13.20 -0.27
N SER A 69 6.76 12.57 0.62
CA SER A 69 5.75 13.26 1.43
C SER A 69 6.39 14.18 2.48
N HIS A 70 7.54 13.80 3.05
CA HIS A 70 8.30 14.67 3.95
C HIS A 70 8.75 15.95 3.22
N CYS A 71 9.33 15.81 2.02
CA CYS A 71 9.80 16.95 1.24
C CYS A 71 8.65 17.87 0.81
N ALA A 72 7.60 17.32 0.16
CA ALA A 72 6.58 18.13 -0.50
C ALA A 72 5.40 18.52 0.40
N SER A 73 4.99 17.64 1.34
CA SER A 73 3.75 17.83 2.11
C SER A 73 3.98 18.26 3.56
N VAL A 74 5.23 18.17 4.06
CA VAL A 74 5.61 18.56 5.42
C VAL A 74 6.60 19.72 5.41
N ALA A 75 7.83 19.50 4.91
CA ALA A 75 8.89 20.49 4.95
C ALA A 75 8.62 21.69 4.03
N PHE A 76 8.17 21.46 2.79
CA PHE A 76 7.92 22.54 1.84
C PHE A 76 6.80 23.50 2.28
N PRO A 77 5.62 23.08 2.76
CA PRO A 77 4.62 24.00 3.29
C PRO A 77 5.14 24.82 4.48
N ALA A 78 5.89 24.19 5.40
CA ALA A 78 6.48 24.89 6.53
C ALA A 78 7.50 25.95 6.06
N TRP A 79 8.40 25.59 5.14
CA TRP A 79 9.41 26.49 4.58
C TRP A 79 8.80 27.63 3.76
N LEU A 80 7.77 27.32 2.95
CA LEU A 80 6.99 28.30 2.18
C LEU A 80 6.32 29.32 3.11
N LEU A 81 5.62 28.86 4.16
CA LEU A 81 5.01 29.76 5.16
C LEU A 81 6.04 30.53 5.96
N GLY A 82 7.25 30.02 6.09
CA GLY A 82 8.38 30.74 6.67
C GLY A 82 8.79 31.95 5.84
N HIS A 83 8.83 31.82 4.52
CA HIS A 83 9.15 32.90 3.58
C HIS A 83 7.97 33.79 3.22
N ARG A 84 6.78 33.21 3.11
CA ARG A 84 5.53 33.89 2.73
C ARG A 84 4.44 33.54 3.74
N PRO A 85 4.44 34.19 4.92
CA PRO A 85 3.50 33.86 5.99
C PRO A 85 2.02 34.02 5.64
N SER A 86 1.68 34.78 4.58
CA SER A 86 0.32 34.96 4.06
C SER A 86 -0.08 33.95 2.98
N ALA A 87 0.82 33.04 2.58
CA ALA A 87 0.53 32.07 1.51
C ALA A 87 -0.59 31.09 1.88
N GLN A 88 -1.41 30.74 0.91
CA GLN A 88 -2.55 29.84 1.06
C GLN A 88 -2.25 28.52 0.38
N ILE A 89 -2.16 27.45 1.16
CA ILE A 89 -1.70 26.13 0.72
C ILE A 89 -2.81 25.09 0.95
N ILE A 90 -3.17 24.34 -0.09
CA ILE A 90 -4.02 23.15 0.00
C ILE A 90 -3.15 21.93 -0.22
N CYS A 91 -3.18 20.96 0.71
CA CYS A 91 -2.49 19.68 0.61
C CYS A 91 -3.52 18.56 0.59
N ALA A 92 -3.54 17.77 -0.49
CA ALA A 92 -4.47 16.67 -0.68
C ALA A 92 -3.75 15.31 -0.76
N SER A 93 -4.37 14.26 -0.22
CA SER A 93 -3.90 12.87 -0.31
C SER A 93 -5.08 11.93 -0.56
N TYR A 94 -4.83 10.63 -0.85
CA TYR A 94 -5.91 9.66 -1.11
C TYR A 94 -6.86 9.45 0.08
N ALA A 95 -6.43 9.70 1.31
CA ALA A 95 -7.25 9.52 2.52
C ALA A 95 -7.05 10.66 3.51
N GLN A 96 -8.11 11.00 4.27
CA GLN A 96 -8.07 12.07 5.26
C GLN A 96 -7.08 11.78 6.39
N ASP A 97 -6.99 10.53 6.86
CA ASP A 97 -6.04 10.14 7.92
C ASP A 97 -4.58 10.42 7.53
N LEU A 98 -4.22 10.17 6.26
CA LEU A 98 -2.89 10.49 5.76
C LEU A 98 -2.68 12.00 5.67
N ALA A 99 -3.67 12.73 5.14
CA ALA A 99 -3.62 14.18 5.04
C ALA A 99 -3.47 14.85 6.42
N ASP A 100 -4.20 14.34 7.43
CA ASP A 100 -4.16 14.81 8.82
C ASP A 100 -2.81 14.48 9.49
N LYS A 101 -2.25 13.29 9.22
CA LYS A 101 -0.90 12.93 9.69
C LYS A 101 0.15 13.90 9.16
N LEU A 102 0.15 14.17 7.86
CA LEU A 102 1.10 15.11 7.25
C LEU A 102 0.89 16.55 7.74
N ALA A 103 -0.35 16.94 8.05
CA ALA A 103 -0.66 18.23 8.67
C ALA A 103 -0.13 18.30 10.10
N HIS A 104 -0.28 17.22 10.87
CA HIS A 104 0.28 17.12 12.21
C HIS A 104 1.81 17.26 12.21
N ASP A 105 2.49 16.56 11.30
CA ASP A 105 3.95 16.61 11.18
C ASP A 105 4.43 18.03 10.82
N CYS A 106 3.77 18.69 9.85
CA CYS A 106 4.05 20.08 9.47
C CYS A 106 3.84 21.04 10.65
N ARG A 107 2.74 20.91 11.37
CA ARG A 107 2.44 21.71 12.58
C ARG A 107 3.48 21.49 13.68
N SER A 108 3.86 20.24 13.92
CA SER A 108 4.88 19.89 14.91
C SER A 108 6.23 20.53 14.57
N LEU A 109 6.62 20.51 13.27
CA LEU A 109 7.80 21.17 12.77
C LEU A 109 7.71 22.69 13.00
N MET A 110 6.61 23.34 12.63
CA MET A 110 6.45 24.80 12.76
C MET A 110 6.41 25.26 14.22
N ASN A 111 6.02 24.38 15.15
CA ASN A 111 6.06 24.67 16.60
C ASN A 111 7.42 24.41 17.25
N SER A 112 8.37 23.79 16.54
CA SER A 112 9.70 23.48 17.09
C SER A 112 10.56 24.70 17.30
N ASP A 113 11.53 24.59 18.21
CA ASP A 113 12.53 25.63 18.43
C ASP A 113 13.41 25.86 17.19
N LEU A 114 13.67 24.79 16.42
CA LEU A 114 14.36 24.88 15.14
C LEU A 114 13.64 25.86 14.21
N TYR A 115 12.34 25.66 14.00
CA TYR A 115 11.56 26.51 13.11
C TYR A 115 11.46 27.96 13.60
N ARG A 116 11.18 28.16 14.89
CA ARG A 116 11.06 29.50 15.49
C ARG A 116 12.36 30.32 15.42
N LYS A 117 13.50 29.65 15.47
CA LYS A 117 14.83 30.30 15.27
C LYS A 117 15.13 30.53 13.80
N THR A 118 14.59 29.71 12.91
CA THR A 118 14.79 29.83 11.47
C THR A 118 13.88 30.91 10.88
N PHE A 119 12.59 30.93 11.26
CA PHE A 119 11.57 31.84 10.72
C PHE A 119 10.84 32.61 11.80
N ALA A 120 10.46 33.84 11.48
CA ALA A 120 9.68 34.69 12.38
C ALA A 120 8.17 34.36 12.38
N THR A 121 7.71 33.47 11.50
CA THR A 121 6.31 33.09 11.32
C THR A 121 5.75 32.40 12.56
N ARG A 122 4.58 32.86 13.01
CA ARG A 122 3.85 32.31 14.16
C ARG A 122 2.50 31.79 13.73
N LEU A 123 2.02 30.75 14.41
CA LEU A 123 0.71 30.15 14.19
C LEU A 123 -0.35 30.83 15.04
N ALA A 124 -1.44 31.29 14.41
CA ALA A 124 -2.62 31.86 15.07
C ALA A 124 -3.63 30.76 15.43
N SER A 125 -3.78 29.72 14.59
CA SER A 125 -4.66 28.57 14.81
C SER A 125 -3.95 27.26 14.44
N GLN A 126 -4.30 26.17 15.15
CA GLN A 126 -3.65 24.87 15.05
C GLN A 126 -4.67 23.73 15.00
N ALA A 127 -5.77 23.91 14.24
CA ALA A 127 -6.74 22.84 14.04
C ALA A 127 -6.11 21.63 13.32
N VAL A 128 -6.74 20.46 13.43
CA VAL A 128 -6.18 19.21 12.85
C VAL A 128 -6.01 19.34 11.35
N ALA A 129 -7.05 19.73 10.64
CA ALA A 129 -7.04 19.85 9.20
C ALA A 129 -6.48 21.19 8.68
N GLU A 130 -6.43 22.25 9.49
CA GLU A 130 -6.01 23.58 9.05
C GLU A 130 -5.16 24.27 10.11
N LEU A 131 -3.93 24.60 9.75
CA LEU A 131 -3.11 25.53 10.51
C LEU A 131 -3.13 26.90 9.83
N THR A 132 -3.23 27.97 10.64
CA THR A 132 -3.28 29.36 10.14
C THR A 132 -2.16 30.15 10.80
N THR A 133 -1.48 31.01 10.03
CA THR A 133 -0.48 31.95 10.55
C THR A 133 -1.11 33.25 11.05
N GLU A 134 -0.40 34.02 11.85
CA GLU A 134 -0.81 35.39 12.24
C GLU A 134 -1.00 36.33 11.02
N ALA A 135 -0.29 36.06 9.92
CA ALA A 135 -0.40 36.80 8.66
C ALA A 135 -1.54 36.29 7.75
N GLN A 136 -2.47 35.46 8.28
CA GLN A 136 -3.64 34.91 7.59
C GLN A 136 -3.33 33.95 6.41
N GLY A 137 -2.07 33.48 6.30
CA GLY A 137 -1.76 32.34 5.46
C GLY A 137 -2.20 31.03 6.13
N PHE A 138 -2.37 29.98 5.37
CA PHE A 138 -2.81 28.69 5.92
C PHE A 138 -2.25 27.49 5.14
N ARG A 139 -2.24 26.35 5.81
CA ARG A 139 -2.14 25.02 5.22
C ARG A 139 -3.38 24.20 5.56
N LEU A 140 -4.17 23.90 4.55
CA LEU A 140 -5.38 23.07 4.65
C LEU A 140 -5.05 21.63 4.21
N ALA A 141 -5.43 20.65 5.03
CA ALA A 141 -5.35 19.22 4.69
C ALA A 141 -6.72 18.71 4.22
N THR A 142 -6.74 17.98 3.12
CA THR A 142 -7.95 17.35 2.57
C THR A 142 -7.62 16.01 1.92
N SER A 143 -8.65 15.23 1.63
CA SER A 143 -8.54 14.01 0.84
C SER A 143 -9.13 14.19 -0.56
N VAL A 144 -8.82 13.25 -1.46
CA VAL A 144 -9.56 13.10 -2.72
C VAL A 144 -11.05 12.93 -2.38
N GLY A 145 -11.93 13.66 -3.07
CA GLY A 145 -13.37 13.73 -2.76
C GLY A 145 -13.72 14.54 -1.52
N GLY A 146 -12.73 15.09 -0.79
CA GLY A 146 -12.97 15.93 0.40
C GLY A 146 -13.61 17.29 0.04
N VAL A 147 -14.29 17.89 1.03
CA VAL A 147 -15.01 19.15 0.86
C VAL A 147 -14.03 20.33 0.78
N LEU A 148 -14.00 21.01 -0.35
CA LEU A 148 -13.19 22.21 -0.60
C LEU A 148 -14.05 23.46 -0.93
N THR A 149 -15.36 23.40 -0.66
CA THR A 149 -16.27 24.48 -0.99
C THR A 149 -15.90 25.78 -0.24
N GLY A 150 -15.77 26.88 -0.99
CA GLY A 150 -15.40 28.19 -0.44
C GLY A 150 -13.93 28.35 -0.04
N ARG A 151 -13.08 27.36 -0.32
CA ARG A 151 -11.64 27.42 -0.06
C ARG A 151 -10.87 27.54 -1.38
N GLY A 152 -9.85 28.38 -1.40
CA GLY A 152 -8.92 28.52 -2.52
C GLY A 152 -7.48 28.57 -2.01
N GLY A 153 -6.50 28.33 -2.88
CA GLY A 153 -5.09 28.35 -2.53
C GLY A 153 -4.22 28.94 -3.65
N GLU A 154 -3.08 29.47 -3.30
CA GLU A 154 -2.01 29.85 -4.22
C GLU A 154 -1.15 28.64 -4.60
N PHE A 155 -1.03 27.71 -3.67
CA PHE A 155 -0.31 26.45 -3.85
C PHE A 155 -1.24 25.27 -3.56
N ILE A 156 -1.24 24.32 -4.48
CA ILE A 156 -1.93 23.05 -4.32
C ILE A 156 -0.90 21.93 -4.39
N ILE A 157 -0.83 21.08 -3.39
CA ILE A 157 0.09 19.94 -3.29
C ILE A 157 -0.76 18.67 -3.23
N ILE A 158 -0.54 17.77 -4.17
CA ILE A 158 -1.23 16.48 -4.26
C ILE A 158 -0.20 15.39 -3.99
N ASP A 159 -0.39 14.64 -2.90
CA ASP A 159 0.54 13.61 -2.44
C ASP A 159 -0.16 12.24 -2.44
N ASP A 160 0.28 11.36 -3.33
CA ASP A 160 -0.30 10.02 -3.54
C ASP A 160 -1.85 10.07 -3.58
N PRO A 161 -2.47 10.59 -4.67
CA PRO A 161 -3.94 10.78 -4.73
C PRO A 161 -4.74 9.48 -4.84
N LEU A 162 -4.08 8.33 -5.07
CA LEU A 162 -4.69 7.03 -5.29
C LEU A 162 -3.89 5.94 -4.58
N LYS A 163 -4.58 4.95 -4.00
CA LYS A 163 -3.92 3.79 -3.39
C LYS A 163 -3.46 2.78 -4.46
N PRO A 164 -2.34 2.07 -4.23
CA PRO A 164 -1.84 1.10 -5.20
C PRO A 164 -2.83 0.00 -5.59
N ASN A 165 -3.63 -0.50 -4.65
CA ASN A 165 -4.64 -1.51 -4.94
C ASN A 165 -5.85 -0.96 -5.71
N GLU A 166 -6.18 0.32 -5.56
CA GLU A 166 -7.29 0.97 -6.26
C GLU A 166 -6.92 1.37 -7.70
N ALA A 167 -5.62 1.45 -8.03
CA ALA A 167 -5.14 1.95 -9.30
C ALA A 167 -5.49 1.08 -10.52
N VAL A 168 -5.82 -0.19 -10.32
CA VAL A 168 -6.26 -1.09 -11.41
C VAL A 168 -7.77 -0.94 -11.72
N SER A 169 -8.53 -0.26 -10.85
CA SER A 169 -9.95 0.06 -11.08
C SER A 169 -10.09 1.31 -11.95
N ASP A 170 -10.76 1.18 -13.10
CA ASP A 170 -11.04 2.32 -13.98
C ASP A 170 -11.86 3.37 -13.24
N THR A 171 -12.92 2.94 -12.54
CA THR A 171 -13.81 3.82 -11.75
C THR A 171 -13.05 4.67 -10.72
N GLN A 172 -12.07 4.06 -10.03
CA GLN A 172 -11.29 4.79 -9.02
C GLN A 172 -10.33 5.79 -9.67
N ARG A 173 -9.72 5.45 -10.81
CA ARG A 173 -8.85 6.39 -11.54
C ARG A 173 -9.65 7.55 -12.10
N ASP A 174 -10.79 7.26 -12.75
CA ASP A 174 -11.68 8.28 -13.32
C ASP A 174 -12.16 9.25 -12.23
N ALA A 175 -12.57 8.72 -11.07
CA ALA A 175 -12.99 9.54 -9.94
C ALA A 175 -11.89 10.51 -9.44
N VAL A 176 -10.61 10.08 -9.44
CA VAL A 176 -9.48 10.97 -9.09
C VAL A 176 -9.25 12.01 -10.16
N ASN A 177 -9.32 11.65 -11.45
CA ASN A 177 -9.12 12.57 -12.58
C ASN A 177 -10.23 13.62 -12.64
N GLU A 178 -11.49 13.22 -12.51
CA GLU A 178 -12.65 14.11 -12.44
C GLU A 178 -12.57 15.04 -11.20
N TRP A 179 -12.21 14.50 -10.04
CA TRP A 179 -12.03 15.32 -8.83
C TRP A 179 -10.96 16.39 -9.02
N TYR A 180 -9.84 16.05 -9.68
CA TYR A 180 -8.81 17.02 -10.00
C TYR A 180 -9.34 18.13 -10.91
N GLU A 181 -10.03 17.80 -12.00
CA GLU A 181 -10.52 18.75 -13.00
C GLU A 181 -11.67 19.63 -12.46
N ASP A 182 -12.68 19.00 -11.90
CA ASP A 182 -13.92 19.66 -11.51
C ASP A 182 -13.82 20.37 -10.16
N THR A 183 -13.06 19.80 -9.23
CA THR A 183 -13.00 20.31 -7.86
C THR A 183 -11.68 21.03 -7.58
N LEU A 184 -10.54 20.34 -7.66
CA LEU A 184 -9.29 20.83 -7.09
C LEU A 184 -8.66 21.94 -7.94
N TYR A 185 -8.58 21.75 -9.26
CA TYR A 185 -8.03 22.75 -10.17
C TYR A 185 -8.77 24.09 -10.07
N THR A 186 -10.09 24.06 -9.87
CA THR A 186 -10.91 25.26 -9.71
C THR A 186 -10.61 26.04 -8.44
N ARG A 187 -9.97 25.43 -7.44
CA ARG A 187 -9.57 26.06 -6.16
C ARG A 187 -8.31 26.91 -6.26
N LEU A 188 -7.60 26.90 -7.37
CA LEU A 188 -6.48 27.80 -7.57
C LEU A 188 -6.96 29.25 -7.61
N ASN A 189 -6.50 30.11 -6.69
CA ASN A 189 -6.92 31.51 -6.59
C ASN A 189 -6.63 32.29 -7.88
N ASP A 190 -5.46 32.05 -8.46
CA ASP A 190 -5.06 32.59 -9.74
C ASP A 190 -4.51 31.46 -10.63
N LYS A 191 -5.12 31.26 -11.80
CA LYS A 191 -4.74 30.19 -12.74
C LYS A 191 -3.39 30.44 -13.42
N VAL A 192 -2.95 31.72 -13.48
CA VAL A 192 -1.72 32.16 -14.16
C VAL A 192 -0.51 32.06 -13.23
N THR A 193 -0.65 32.50 -11.99
CA THR A 193 0.45 32.60 -11.02
C THR A 193 0.46 31.45 -10.01
N GLY A 194 -0.67 30.81 -9.76
CA GLY A 194 -0.79 29.74 -8.79
C GLY A 194 -0.05 28.46 -9.21
N CYS A 195 0.45 27.73 -8.23
CA CYS A 195 1.29 26.57 -8.41
C CYS A 195 0.57 25.26 -8.01
N ILE A 196 0.68 24.24 -8.85
CA ILE A 196 0.24 22.87 -8.53
C ILE A 196 1.44 21.94 -8.56
N ILE A 197 1.63 21.19 -7.49
CA ILE A 197 2.68 20.19 -7.31
C ILE A 197 2.02 18.83 -7.09
N ILE A 198 2.35 17.85 -7.91
CA ILE A 198 1.90 16.48 -7.76
C ILE A 198 3.12 15.63 -7.44
N ILE A 199 3.09 14.92 -6.32
CA ILE A 199 4.15 14.01 -5.94
C ILE A 199 3.54 12.64 -5.66
N MET A 200 3.94 11.62 -6.44
CA MET A 200 3.43 10.27 -6.31
C MET A 200 4.33 9.25 -6.99
N GLN A 201 4.19 8.00 -6.59
CA GLN A 201 4.63 6.88 -7.41
C GLN A 201 3.63 6.66 -8.55
N ARG A 202 4.10 6.19 -9.71
CA ARG A 202 3.20 5.80 -10.80
C ARG A 202 2.54 4.47 -10.48
N LEU A 203 1.27 4.33 -10.80
CA LEU A 203 0.48 3.16 -10.46
C LEU A 203 -0.17 2.51 -11.69
N HIS A 204 -0.58 3.31 -12.66
CA HIS A 204 -1.22 2.90 -13.90
C HIS A 204 -0.89 3.90 -15.01
N GLU A 205 -0.99 3.48 -16.28
CA GLU A 205 -0.75 4.41 -17.41
C GLU A 205 -1.75 5.59 -17.40
N ASP A 206 -3.01 5.33 -17.04
CA ASP A 206 -4.10 6.32 -16.93
C ASP A 206 -4.31 6.81 -15.48
N ASP A 207 -3.28 6.78 -14.63
CA ASP A 207 -3.34 7.47 -13.35
C ASP A 207 -3.34 9.01 -13.54
N LEU A 208 -3.55 9.78 -12.48
CA LEU A 208 -3.61 11.23 -12.57
C LEU A 208 -2.41 11.83 -13.33
N VAL A 209 -1.21 11.29 -13.14
CA VAL A 209 -0.01 11.77 -13.86
C VAL A 209 -0.08 11.42 -15.34
N GLY A 210 -0.48 10.20 -15.70
CA GLY A 210 -0.68 9.80 -17.09
C GLY A 210 -1.68 10.68 -17.81
N HIS A 211 -2.82 10.94 -17.17
CA HIS A 211 -3.87 11.83 -17.65
C HIS A 211 -3.36 13.27 -17.91
N LEU A 212 -2.62 13.84 -16.97
CA LEU A 212 -2.15 15.23 -17.05
C LEU A 212 -0.96 15.43 -18.00
N VAL A 213 -0.08 14.45 -18.11
CA VAL A 213 1.07 14.52 -19.04
C VAL A 213 0.60 14.54 -20.49
N GLN A 214 -0.49 13.86 -20.82
CA GLN A 214 -1.09 13.91 -22.16
C GLN A 214 -1.62 15.31 -22.51
N GLN A 215 -2.09 16.06 -21.51
CA GLN A 215 -2.56 17.45 -21.72
C GLN A 215 -1.41 18.45 -21.92
N GLY A 216 -0.19 18.11 -21.48
CA GLY A 216 0.99 18.94 -21.60
C GLY A 216 1.09 20.06 -20.55
N GLY A 217 2.16 20.86 -20.62
CA GLY A 217 2.36 22.02 -19.74
C GLY A 217 2.93 21.72 -18.34
N TRP A 218 3.31 20.47 -18.08
CA TRP A 218 3.90 20.02 -16.81
C TRP A 218 5.40 19.82 -16.92
N LYS A 219 6.14 20.29 -15.92
CA LYS A 219 7.50 19.84 -15.69
C LYS A 219 7.45 18.52 -14.93
N VAL A 220 8.03 17.46 -15.49
CA VAL A 220 8.04 16.14 -14.89
C VAL A 220 9.45 15.76 -14.43
N LEU A 221 9.61 15.49 -13.15
CA LEU A 221 10.76 14.82 -12.57
C LEU A 221 10.40 13.34 -12.40
N LYS A 222 11.13 12.48 -13.08
CA LYS A 222 10.94 11.02 -13.04
C LYS A 222 12.19 10.36 -12.50
N PHE A 223 12.08 9.67 -11.37
CA PHE A 223 13.17 8.99 -10.69
C PHE A 223 12.89 7.48 -10.62
N PRO A 224 13.27 6.69 -11.63
CA PRO A 224 13.13 5.24 -11.56
C PRO A 224 14.09 4.66 -10.51
N ALA A 225 13.69 3.60 -9.80
CA ALA A 225 14.54 2.93 -8.82
C ALA A 225 15.84 2.41 -9.42
N ILE A 226 15.79 1.91 -10.67
CA ILE A 226 16.96 1.51 -11.46
C ILE A 226 16.95 2.32 -12.74
N ALA A 227 18.05 3.00 -13.06
CA ALA A 227 18.15 3.83 -14.26
C ALA A 227 18.00 2.98 -15.52
N VAL A 228 17.07 3.35 -16.40
CA VAL A 228 16.84 2.68 -17.68
C VAL A 228 17.65 3.30 -18.85
N LYS A 229 18.21 4.46 -18.61
CA LYS A 229 19.12 5.20 -19.52
C LYS A 229 20.05 6.07 -18.71
N ASP A 230 21.08 6.62 -19.34
CA ASP A 230 21.90 7.64 -18.72
C ASP A 230 21.08 8.92 -18.46
N GLU A 231 21.18 9.45 -17.27
CA GLU A 231 20.44 10.61 -16.78
C GLU A 231 21.38 11.72 -16.37
N THR A 232 20.97 12.96 -16.59
CA THR A 232 21.70 14.15 -16.14
C THR A 232 20.73 15.08 -15.45
N HIS A 233 21.00 15.40 -14.20
CA HIS A 233 20.17 16.26 -13.36
C HIS A 233 20.93 17.50 -12.95
N LEU A 234 20.32 18.68 -13.12
CA LEU A 234 20.85 19.95 -12.67
C LEU A 234 20.28 20.27 -11.29
N ILE A 235 21.14 20.52 -10.33
CA ILE A 235 20.81 20.99 -8.99
C ILE A 235 21.23 22.46 -8.91
N SER A 236 20.28 23.35 -8.60
CA SER A 236 20.53 24.78 -8.41
C SER A 236 20.18 25.14 -6.98
N THR A 237 21.14 25.61 -6.22
CA THR A 237 20.99 26.05 -4.84
C THR A 237 21.51 27.49 -4.69
N CYS A 238 21.34 28.07 -3.50
CA CYS A 238 21.96 29.38 -3.18
C CYS A 238 23.50 29.35 -3.20
N PHE A 239 24.11 28.14 -3.16
CA PHE A 239 25.57 27.96 -3.22
C PHE A 239 26.10 27.78 -4.65
N GLY A 240 25.23 27.74 -5.65
CA GLY A 240 25.59 27.56 -7.06
C GLY A 240 24.86 26.41 -7.74
N GLN A 241 25.42 26.04 -8.87
CA GLN A 241 24.84 24.95 -9.70
C GLN A 241 25.82 23.79 -9.80
N ARG A 242 25.30 22.57 -9.72
CA ARG A 242 26.04 21.35 -10.00
C ARG A 242 25.20 20.36 -10.80
N THR A 243 25.87 19.51 -11.54
CA THR A 243 25.24 18.47 -12.34
C THR A 243 25.54 17.11 -11.75
N VAL A 244 24.52 16.29 -11.62
CA VAL A 244 24.64 14.88 -11.25
C VAL A 244 24.37 14.03 -12.47
N GLN A 245 25.24 13.06 -12.71
CA GLN A 245 25.08 12.05 -13.75
C GLN A 245 24.76 10.71 -13.10
N ARG A 246 23.83 9.99 -13.67
CA ARG A 246 23.45 8.63 -13.28
C ARG A 246 23.46 7.75 -14.51
N ARG A 247 24.14 6.63 -14.43
CA ARG A 247 24.28 5.70 -15.57
C ARG A 247 23.17 4.67 -15.57
N VAL A 248 22.91 4.13 -16.76
CA VAL A 248 21.99 3.00 -16.92
C VAL A 248 22.38 1.84 -15.98
N GLY A 249 21.39 1.24 -15.32
CA GLY A 249 21.57 0.14 -14.37
C GLY A 249 21.90 0.55 -12.94
N GLU A 250 22.20 1.82 -12.67
CA GLU A 250 22.45 2.28 -11.29
C GLU A 250 21.16 2.41 -10.47
N ALA A 251 21.21 1.97 -9.21
CA ALA A 251 20.14 2.18 -8.26
C ALA A 251 19.96 3.67 -7.93
N LEU A 252 18.75 4.11 -7.61
CA LEU A 252 18.45 5.49 -7.23
C LEU A 252 19.16 5.88 -5.92
N HIS A 253 19.12 4.98 -4.95
CA HIS A 253 19.66 5.20 -3.61
C HIS A 253 20.27 3.89 -3.08
N PRO A 254 21.49 3.54 -3.55
CA PRO A 254 22.10 2.24 -3.28
C PRO A 254 22.34 1.95 -1.79
N GLU A 255 22.64 3.00 -0.98
CA GLU A 255 22.84 2.85 0.47
C GLU A 255 21.57 2.42 1.20
N ARG A 256 20.42 2.73 0.63
CA ARG A 256 19.11 2.37 1.19
C ARG A 256 18.51 1.11 0.56
N GLU A 257 18.52 1.04 -0.76
CA GLU A 257 17.95 -0.05 -1.55
C GLU A 257 18.96 -0.45 -2.64
N SER A 258 19.77 -1.47 -2.33
CA SER A 258 20.71 -2.06 -3.29
C SER A 258 19.97 -2.72 -4.47
N LEU A 259 20.66 -3.01 -5.55
CA LEU A 259 20.07 -3.73 -6.70
C LEU A 259 19.49 -5.08 -6.27
N GLU A 260 20.15 -5.82 -5.38
CA GLU A 260 19.66 -7.07 -4.80
C GLU A 260 18.35 -6.86 -4.03
N THR A 261 18.28 -5.81 -3.22
CA THR A 261 17.06 -5.44 -2.49
C THR A 261 15.92 -5.12 -3.46
N LEU A 262 16.20 -4.36 -4.52
CA LEU A 262 15.21 -4.01 -5.55
C LEU A 262 14.74 -5.23 -6.33
N GLU A 263 15.61 -6.20 -6.61
CA GLU A 263 15.25 -7.47 -7.22
C GLU A 263 14.30 -8.27 -6.31
N ASN A 264 14.61 -8.39 -5.03
CA ASN A 264 13.75 -9.05 -4.04
C ASN A 264 12.38 -8.37 -3.91
N ILE A 265 12.34 -7.02 -3.96
CA ILE A 265 11.08 -6.27 -3.99
C ILE A 265 10.30 -6.62 -5.25
N SER A 266 10.94 -6.63 -6.42
CA SER A 266 10.30 -6.96 -7.69
C SER A 266 9.67 -8.36 -7.66
N HIS A 267 10.37 -9.35 -7.10
CA HIS A 267 9.81 -10.69 -6.87
C HIS A 267 8.61 -10.69 -5.91
N THR A 268 8.66 -9.85 -4.88
CA THR A 268 7.60 -9.83 -3.85
C THR A 268 6.30 -9.20 -4.34
N ILE A 269 6.39 -8.08 -5.07
CA ILE A 269 5.20 -7.33 -5.51
C ILE A 269 4.77 -7.64 -6.96
N GLY A 270 5.60 -8.39 -7.70
CA GLY A 270 5.43 -8.70 -9.12
C GLY A 270 5.95 -7.60 -10.05
N LYS A 271 6.35 -7.98 -11.26
CA LYS A 271 6.97 -7.07 -12.24
C LYS A 271 6.06 -5.92 -12.67
N TYR A 272 4.75 -6.17 -12.77
CA TYR A 272 3.78 -5.13 -13.13
C TYR A 272 3.78 -3.99 -12.10
N ASN A 273 3.62 -4.33 -10.82
CA ASN A 273 3.62 -3.33 -9.74
C ASN A 273 4.99 -2.67 -9.60
N PHE A 274 6.07 -3.42 -9.77
CA PHE A 274 7.43 -2.87 -9.72
C PHE A 274 7.69 -1.88 -10.85
N SER A 275 7.25 -2.18 -12.08
CA SER A 275 7.36 -1.28 -13.23
C SER A 275 6.67 0.07 -12.97
N GLY A 276 5.47 0.06 -12.38
CA GLY A 276 4.77 1.28 -11.98
C GLY A 276 5.44 1.97 -10.80
N GLN A 277 5.39 1.34 -9.63
CA GLN A 277 5.73 1.97 -8.36
C GLN A 277 7.21 2.30 -8.20
N TYR A 278 8.09 1.44 -8.70
CA TYR A 278 9.55 1.59 -8.56
C TYR A 278 10.21 2.15 -9.81
N GLN A 279 9.83 1.70 -11.01
CA GLN A 279 10.44 2.21 -12.24
C GLN A 279 9.74 3.45 -12.80
N GLN A 280 8.61 3.86 -12.21
CA GLN A 280 7.79 5.00 -12.66
C GLN A 280 7.34 4.86 -14.13
N GLU A 281 7.25 3.62 -14.61
CA GLU A 281 6.85 3.26 -15.97
C GLU A 281 5.77 2.18 -15.89
N PRO A 282 4.51 2.54 -15.58
CA PRO A 282 3.43 1.55 -15.59
C PRO A 282 3.30 0.98 -17.01
N ALA A 283 3.37 -0.33 -17.10
CA ALA A 283 3.18 -1.02 -18.36
C ALA A 283 1.70 -1.01 -18.75
N PRO A 284 1.37 -0.86 -20.05
CA PRO A 284 0.01 -1.12 -20.51
C PRO A 284 -0.37 -2.57 -20.15
N LEU A 285 -1.61 -2.78 -19.73
CA LEU A 285 -2.19 -4.12 -19.60
C LEU A 285 -2.43 -4.73 -21.00
N GLY A 286 -1.42 -4.67 -21.84
CA GLY A 286 -1.44 -5.23 -23.20
C GLY A 286 -1.35 -6.74 -23.15
N GLY A 287 -2.53 -7.42 -23.20
CA GLY A 287 -2.61 -8.86 -23.24
C GLY A 287 -3.23 -9.54 -22.03
N GLY A 288 -3.66 -8.83 -21.00
CA GLY A 288 -4.25 -9.40 -19.79
C GLY A 288 -3.32 -9.32 -18.57
N MET A 289 -3.92 -9.45 -17.39
CA MET A 289 -3.22 -9.31 -16.11
C MET A 289 -2.36 -10.51 -15.75
N VAL A 290 -2.53 -11.62 -16.42
CA VAL A 290 -1.82 -12.90 -16.20
C VAL A 290 -1.21 -13.36 -17.51
N GLN A 291 0.05 -13.80 -17.46
CA GLN A 291 0.77 -14.33 -18.63
C GLN A 291 0.87 -15.84 -18.55
N LEU A 292 0.79 -16.49 -19.70
CA LEU A 292 0.81 -17.95 -19.80
C LEU A 292 2.11 -18.55 -19.23
N GLU A 293 3.23 -17.88 -19.48
CA GLU A 293 4.58 -18.31 -19.09
C GLU A 293 4.81 -18.32 -17.57
N TRP A 294 3.93 -17.69 -16.80
CA TRP A 294 4.03 -17.67 -15.35
C TRP A 294 3.59 -18.97 -14.68
N PHE A 295 2.76 -19.76 -15.37
CA PHE A 295 2.30 -21.04 -14.86
C PHE A 295 3.35 -22.13 -15.02
N LYS A 296 3.55 -22.91 -13.97
CA LYS A 296 4.24 -24.19 -14.08
C LYS A 296 3.24 -25.27 -14.47
N THR A 297 3.74 -26.34 -15.08
CA THR A 297 2.88 -27.47 -15.46
C THR A 297 3.30 -28.75 -14.75
N TYR A 298 2.38 -29.69 -14.66
CA TYR A 298 2.61 -31.05 -14.17
C TYR A 298 1.92 -32.07 -15.08
N LYS A 299 2.56 -33.25 -15.22
CA LYS A 299 1.98 -34.38 -15.93
C LYS A 299 1.10 -35.21 -15.01
N ASP A 300 0.20 -35.97 -15.61
CA ASP A 300 -0.63 -36.90 -14.85
C ASP A 300 0.25 -37.91 -14.08
N GLY A 301 0.05 -37.98 -12.77
CA GLY A 301 0.87 -38.77 -11.86
C GLY A 301 2.12 -38.07 -11.28
N GLU A 302 2.50 -36.86 -11.75
CA GLU A 302 3.60 -36.07 -11.18
C GLU A 302 3.13 -35.16 -10.02
N GLN A 303 1.83 -34.98 -9.87
CA GLN A 303 1.29 -34.21 -8.73
C GLN A 303 1.58 -34.93 -7.40
N PRO A 304 1.68 -34.22 -6.29
CA PRO A 304 1.86 -34.82 -4.97
C PRO A 304 0.85 -35.92 -4.69
N ALA A 305 1.31 -37.09 -4.20
CA ALA A 305 0.45 -38.21 -3.84
C ALA A 305 -0.52 -37.85 -2.68
N GLN A 306 -0.12 -36.89 -1.83
CA GLN A 306 -0.95 -36.32 -0.78
C GLN A 306 -0.77 -34.82 -0.73
N PHE A 307 -1.88 -34.09 -0.74
CA PHE A 307 -1.93 -32.65 -0.51
C PHE A 307 -2.14 -32.37 0.99
N ASP A 308 -1.55 -31.27 1.45
CA ASP A 308 -1.75 -30.79 2.82
C ASP A 308 -3.17 -30.25 2.99
N LEU A 309 -3.73 -29.71 1.92
CA LEU A 309 -5.10 -29.20 1.85
C LEU A 309 -5.67 -29.42 0.44
N ILE A 310 -6.92 -29.87 0.35
CA ILE A 310 -7.73 -29.80 -0.89
C ILE A 310 -8.91 -28.89 -0.62
N PHE A 311 -9.05 -27.85 -1.44
CA PHE A 311 -10.10 -26.87 -1.28
C PHE A 311 -10.72 -26.48 -2.63
N GLN A 312 -11.93 -25.95 -2.56
CA GLN A 312 -12.69 -25.49 -3.73
C GLN A 312 -13.06 -24.03 -3.58
N SER A 313 -13.08 -23.33 -4.70
CA SER A 313 -13.55 -21.96 -4.80
C SER A 313 -14.69 -21.88 -5.80
N TRP A 314 -15.83 -21.39 -5.36
CA TRP A 314 -17.05 -21.29 -6.16
C TRP A 314 -17.40 -19.84 -6.42
N ASP A 315 -17.49 -19.49 -7.70
CA ASP A 315 -18.21 -18.32 -8.17
C ASP A 315 -19.59 -18.77 -8.67
N THR A 316 -20.67 -18.16 -8.17
CA THR A 316 -22.04 -18.67 -8.35
C THR A 316 -22.96 -17.67 -9.04
N ALA A 317 -23.43 -18.00 -10.24
CA ALA A 317 -24.42 -17.20 -10.96
C ALA A 317 -25.86 -17.41 -10.41
N VAL A 318 -26.68 -16.36 -10.46
CA VAL A 318 -28.02 -16.32 -9.87
C VAL A 318 -29.07 -17.02 -10.74
N LYS A 319 -28.93 -17.05 -12.07
CA LYS A 319 -29.93 -17.55 -13.03
C LYS A 319 -29.28 -18.32 -14.17
N ALA A 320 -29.86 -19.46 -14.56
CA ALA A 320 -29.42 -20.26 -15.70
C ALA A 320 -30.15 -19.87 -17.00
N THR A 321 -30.12 -18.61 -17.41
CA THR A 321 -30.61 -18.19 -18.72
C THR A 321 -29.49 -18.24 -19.76
N GLN A 322 -29.82 -18.31 -21.06
CA GLN A 322 -28.79 -18.29 -22.14
C GLN A 322 -27.90 -17.03 -22.13
N LEU A 323 -28.33 -15.97 -21.44
CA LEU A 323 -27.62 -14.70 -21.26
C LEU A 323 -27.01 -14.54 -19.85
N SER A 324 -27.08 -15.57 -18.99
CA SER A 324 -26.53 -15.50 -17.63
C SER A 324 -25.08 -16.01 -17.57
N ASP A 325 -24.35 -15.53 -16.56
CA ASP A 325 -22.99 -15.94 -16.24
C ASP A 325 -22.90 -17.43 -15.88
N TYR A 326 -21.72 -17.99 -15.99
CA TYR A 326 -21.47 -19.36 -15.59
C TYR A 326 -21.31 -19.45 -14.06
N SER A 327 -21.71 -20.59 -13.49
CA SER A 327 -21.22 -20.99 -12.18
C SER A 327 -19.93 -21.78 -12.37
N VAL A 328 -18.89 -21.35 -11.68
CA VAL A 328 -17.55 -21.93 -11.80
C VAL A 328 -17.05 -22.46 -10.45
N CYS A 329 -16.43 -23.63 -10.49
CA CYS A 329 -15.68 -24.18 -9.37
C CYS A 329 -14.26 -24.50 -9.80
N THR A 330 -13.28 -23.87 -9.17
CA THR A 330 -11.89 -24.30 -9.25
C THR A 330 -11.54 -25.17 -8.04
N THR A 331 -10.96 -26.35 -8.28
CA THR A 331 -10.54 -27.29 -7.23
C THR A 331 -9.01 -27.30 -7.16
N TRP A 332 -8.50 -27.04 -5.97
CA TRP A 332 -7.08 -26.83 -5.70
C TRP A 332 -6.52 -27.83 -4.70
N GLY A 333 -5.32 -28.32 -4.96
CA GLY A 333 -4.49 -29.04 -4.00
C GLY A 333 -3.33 -28.16 -3.55
N MET A 334 -3.09 -28.03 -2.27
CA MET A 334 -1.94 -27.31 -1.71
C MET A 334 -0.91 -28.30 -1.17
N LYS A 335 0.36 -28.12 -1.53
CA LYS A 335 1.49 -28.86 -0.97
C LYS A 335 2.64 -27.90 -0.68
N ASN A 336 3.03 -27.78 0.57
CA ASN A 336 3.96 -26.76 1.03
C ASN A 336 3.43 -25.35 0.65
N GLN A 337 4.13 -24.66 -0.28
CA GLN A 337 3.70 -23.35 -0.78
C GLN A 337 3.08 -23.42 -2.19
N ASN A 338 3.14 -24.57 -2.83
CA ASN A 338 2.68 -24.74 -4.19
C ASN A 338 1.18 -25.07 -4.26
N LEU A 339 0.52 -24.51 -5.26
CA LEU A 339 -0.91 -24.65 -5.52
C LEU A 339 -1.10 -25.37 -6.85
N TYR A 340 -1.80 -26.47 -6.84
CA TYR A 340 -2.08 -27.32 -8.00
C TYR A 340 -3.55 -27.20 -8.36
N LEU A 341 -3.84 -26.70 -9.57
CA LEU A 341 -5.20 -26.70 -10.08
C LEU A 341 -5.56 -28.12 -10.56
N LEU A 342 -6.44 -28.78 -9.83
CA LEU A 342 -6.78 -30.17 -10.06
C LEU A 342 -7.96 -30.32 -11.03
N HIS A 343 -8.94 -29.41 -10.97
CA HIS A 343 -10.13 -29.46 -11.80
C HIS A 343 -10.82 -28.09 -11.90
N VAL A 344 -11.46 -27.85 -13.04
CA VAL A 344 -12.36 -26.71 -13.25
C VAL A 344 -13.71 -27.24 -13.75
N LEU A 345 -14.77 -26.93 -13.00
CA LEU A 345 -16.14 -27.10 -13.43
C LEU A 345 -16.70 -25.74 -13.85
N ARG A 346 -17.14 -25.60 -15.10
CA ARG A 346 -17.78 -24.37 -15.62
C ARG A 346 -19.09 -24.77 -16.29
N ARG A 347 -20.22 -24.37 -15.70
CA ARG A 347 -21.54 -24.73 -16.22
C ARG A 347 -22.58 -23.66 -15.85
N ARG A 348 -23.57 -23.50 -16.71
CA ARG A 348 -24.80 -22.77 -16.38
C ARG A 348 -25.74 -23.76 -15.65
N MET A 349 -26.10 -23.43 -14.41
CA MET A 349 -26.87 -24.31 -13.53
C MET A 349 -27.96 -23.52 -12.83
N GLU A 350 -29.14 -24.14 -12.72
CA GLU A 350 -30.16 -23.64 -11.82
C GLU A 350 -29.81 -23.96 -10.37
N TYR A 351 -30.42 -23.25 -9.43
CA TYR A 351 -30.09 -23.34 -8.00
C TYR A 351 -30.11 -24.78 -7.45
N PRO A 352 -31.12 -25.65 -7.75
CA PRO A 352 -31.10 -27.04 -7.27
C PRO A 352 -29.97 -27.88 -7.88
N GLU A 353 -29.56 -27.58 -9.11
CA GLU A 353 -28.44 -28.24 -9.79
C GLU A 353 -27.13 -27.78 -9.23
N LEU A 354 -26.96 -26.47 -9.03
CA LEU A 354 -25.79 -25.86 -8.39
C LEU A 354 -25.55 -26.47 -7.00
N LYS A 355 -26.56 -26.55 -6.16
CA LYS A 355 -26.45 -27.15 -4.82
C LYS A 355 -26.00 -28.61 -4.86
N ARG A 356 -26.51 -29.41 -5.81
CA ARG A 356 -26.07 -30.80 -6.03
C ARG A 356 -24.60 -30.83 -6.49
N ALA A 357 -24.22 -29.96 -7.45
CA ALA A 357 -22.88 -29.90 -7.99
C ALA A 357 -21.84 -29.56 -6.90
N VAL A 358 -22.11 -28.59 -6.01
CA VAL A 358 -21.22 -28.26 -4.88
C VAL A 358 -20.94 -29.48 -4.00
N ARG A 359 -21.97 -30.25 -3.64
CA ARG A 359 -21.80 -31.45 -2.83
C ARG A 359 -21.04 -32.56 -3.55
N GLU A 360 -21.37 -32.77 -4.81
CA GLU A 360 -20.74 -33.80 -5.63
C GLU A 360 -19.26 -33.50 -5.83
N GLN A 361 -18.90 -32.27 -6.20
CA GLN A 361 -17.50 -31.86 -6.36
C GLN A 361 -16.72 -31.98 -5.05
N ALA A 362 -17.28 -31.53 -3.93
CA ALA A 362 -16.66 -31.65 -2.63
C ALA A 362 -16.40 -33.14 -2.27
N ARG A 363 -17.33 -34.03 -2.58
CA ARG A 363 -17.19 -35.46 -2.33
C ARG A 363 -16.16 -36.14 -3.25
N ILE A 364 -16.17 -35.82 -4.56
CA ILE A 364 -15.26 -36.42 -5.55
C ILE A 364 -13.81 -36.11 -5.19
N PHE A 365 -13.52 -34.84 -4.89
CA PHE A 365 -12.15 -34.39 -4.60
C PHE A 365 -11.81 -34.48 -3.11
N LYS A 366 -12.73 -34.92 -2.25
CA LYS A 366 -12.55 -34.95 -0.78
C LYS A 366 -12.11 -33.59 -0.24
N ALA A 367 -12.71 -32.51 -0.75
CA ALA A 367 -12.36 -31.16 -0.37
C ALA A 367 -12.70 -30.90 1.10
N THR A 368 -11.72 -30.42 1.85
CA THR A 368 -11.87 -30.11 3.29
C THR A 368 -12.33 -28.67 3.51
N THR A 369 -12.27 -27.83 2.48
CA THR A 369 -12.77 -26.46 2.49
C THR A 369 -13.46 -26.17 1.16
N VAL A 370 -14.65 -25.56 1.21
CA VAL A 370 -15.44 -25.13 0.06
C VAL A 370 -15.77 -23.66 0.23
N LEU A 371 -15.08 -22.80 -0.52
CA LEU A 371 -15.30 -21.36 -0.49
C LEU A 371 -16.45 -21.00 -1.41
N ILE A 372 -17.38 -20.21 -0.94
CA ILE A 372 -18.49 -19.67 -1.73
C ILE A 372 -18.57 -18.17 -1.45
N GLU A 373 -18.66 -17.35 -2.50
CA GLU A 373 -18.81 -15.91 -2.36
C GLU A 373 -20.13 -15.57 -1.67
N ASP A 374 -20.08 -14.82 -0.57
CA ASP A 374 -21.28 -14.45 0.21
C ASP A 374 -21.95 -13.20 -0.36
N LYS A 375 -22.44 -13.34 -1.58
CA LYS A 375 -23.26 -12.35 -2.26
C LYS A 375 -24.47 -13.00 -2.89
N SER A 376 -25.60 -12.31 -2.90
CA SER A 376 -26.82 -12.72 -3.62
C SER A 376 -27.20 -14.19 -3.42
N SER A 377 -27.09 -15.02 -4.46
CA SER A 377 -27.39 -16.46 -4.44
C SER A 377 -26.49 -17.28 -3.53
N GLY A 378 -25.25 -16.86 -3.38
CA GLY A 378 -24.26 -17.55 -2.54
C GLY A 378 -24.66 -17.58 -1.06
N THR A 379 -25.25 -16.51 -0.53
CA THR A 379 -25.71 -16.45 0.87
C THR A 379 -26.74 -17.54 1.19
N ALA A 380 -27.75 -17.70 0.34
CA ALA A 380 -28.76 -18.74 0.53
C ALA A 380 -28.17 -20.15 0.40
N LEU A 381 -27.34 -20.36 -0.63
CA LEU A 381 -26.65 -21.62 -0.89
C LEU A 381 -25.78 -22.06 0.29
N ILE A 382 -24.98 -21.15 0.86
CA ILE A 382 -24.14 -21.39 2.03
C ILE A 382 -24.99 -21.84 3.21
N GLN A 383 -26.08 -21.12 3.51
CA GLN A 383 -26.95 -21.42 4.64
C GLN A 383 -27.62 -22.81 4.51
N GLU A 384 -28.10 -23.17 3.32
CA GLU A 384 -28.68 -24.47 3.08
C GLU A 384 -27.66 -25.61 3.16
N LEU A 385 -26.48 -25.45 2.53
CA LEU A 385 -25.45 -26.47 2.54
C LEU A 385 -24.95 -26.77 3.96
N ILE A 386 -24.74 -25.74 4.79
CA ILE A 386 -24.36 -25.91 6.20
C ILE A 386 -25.47 -26.60 6.99
N ARG A 387 -26.74 -26.19 6.82
CA ARG A 387 -27.90 -26.82 7.47
C ARG A 387 -28.05 -28.29 7.13
N GLU A 388 -27.67 -28.65 5.90
CA GLU A 388 -27.74 -30.03 5.41
C GLU A 388 -26.42 -30.83 5.71
N GLY A 389 -25.52 -30.30 6.57
CA GLY A 389 -24.38 -31.02 7.10
C GLY A 389 -23.09 -30.91 6.28
N LEU A 390 -23.00 -30.03 5.26
CA LEU A 390 -21.73 -29.81 4.57
C LEU A 390 -20.90 -28.73 5.33
N HIS A 391 -20.23 -29.16 6.41
CA HIS A 391 -19.48 -28.29 7.31
C HIS A 391 -18.17 -27.74 6.69
N ALA A 392 -17.73 -28.28 5.53
CA ALA A 392 -16.58 -27.79 4.79
C ALA A 392 -16.80 -26.40 4.15
N VAL A 393 -18.06 -25.92 4.07
CA VAL A 393 -18.41 -24.63 3.45
C VAL A 393 -17.96 -23.48 4.30
N LYS A 394 -17.21 -22.55 3.67
CA LYS A 394 -16.78 -21.27 4.27
C LYS A 394 -17.26 -20.11 3.42
N ARG A 395 -17.70 -19.06 4.10
CA ARG A 395 -18.08 -17.79 3.46
C ARG A 395 -16.84 -17.05 3.00
N TYR A 396 -16.85 -16.55 1.79
CA TYR A 396 -15.86 -15.63 1.31
C TYR A 396 -16.51 -14.27 1.05
N HIS A 397 -15.99 -13.24 1.70
CA HIS A 397 -16.44 -11.86 1.55
C HIS A 397 -15.39 -11.09 0.75
N PRO A 398 -15.60 -10.83 -0.55
CA PRO A 398 -14.67 -10.03 -1.31
C PRO A 398 -14.62 -8.60 -0.77
N GLN A 399 -13.42 -8.12 -0.48
CA GLN A 399 -13.17 -6.76 0.00
C GLN A 399 -12.95 -5.78 -1.15
N ASP A 400 -12.44 -6.29 -2.27
CA ASP A 400 -12.00 -5.52 -3.42
C ASP A 400 -12.77 -5.89 -4.69
N GLU A 401 -12.74 -5.00 -5.69
CA GLU A 401 -13.25 -5.26 -7.03
C GLU A 401 -12.48 -6.40 -7.73
N LYS A 402 -13.07 -7.04 -8.74
CA LYS A 402 -12.49 -8.18 -9.48
C LYS A 402 -11.07 -7.96 -9.97
N LYS A 403 -10.81 -6.81 -10.64
CA LYS A 403 -9.47 -6.45 -11.14
C LYS A 403 -8.46 -6.33 -10.00
N MET A 404 -8.85 -5.71 -8.89
CA MET A 404 -8.01 -5.52 -7.71
C MET A 404 -7.67 -6.85 -7.05
N ARG A 405 -8.65 -7.75 -6.91
CA ARG A 405 -8.46 -9.10 -6.35
C ARG A 405 -7.46 -9.91 -7.19
N LEU A 406 -7.64 -9.95 -8.51
CA LEU A 406 -6.70 -10.67 -9.36
C LEU A 406 -5.30 -10.05 -9.29
N ASN A 407 -5.19 -8.72 -9.36
CA ASN A 407 -3.90 -8.04 -9.26
C ASN A 407 -3.16 -8.37 -7.95
N SER A 408 -3.88 -8.47 -6.85
CA SER A 408 -3.29 -8.79 -5.53
C SER A 408 -2.63 -10.17 -5.46
N VAL A 409 -2.99 -11.08 -6.36
CA VAL A 409 -2.51 -12.47 -6.40
C VAL A 409 -1.66 -12.80 -7.63
N THR A 410 -1.50 -11.88 -8.58
CA THR A 410 -0.67 -12.10 -9.78
C THR A 410 0.76 -12.47 -9.44
N SER A 411 1.36 -11.88 -8.40
CA SER A 411 2.70 -12.23 -7.96
C SER A 411 2.84 -13.71 -7.53
N THR A 412 1.78 -14.33 -7.01
CA THR A 412 1.78 -15.76 -6.67
C THR A 412 1.88 -16.62 -7.93
N ILE A 413 1.20 -16.23 -9.01
CA ILE A 413 1.26 -16.91 -10.31
C ILE A 413 2.62 -16.66 -10.96
N GLU A 414 3.06 -15.40 -11.02
CA GLU A 414 4.31 -14.97 -11.65
C GLU A 414 5.54 -15.63 -11.04
N ASN A 415 5.56 -15.79 -9.72
CA ASN A 415 6.65 -16.47 -9.02
C ASN A 415 6.61 -18.01 -9.14
N GLY A 416 5.69 -18.56 -9.94
CA GLY A 416 5.62 -19.97 -10.25
C GLY A 416 5.14 -20.87 -9.11
N PHE A 417 4.34 -20.34 -8.20
CA PHE A 417 3.69 -21.14 -7.14
C PHE A 417 2.42 -21.84 -7.60
N VAL A 418 1.94 -21.53 -8.82
CA VAL A 418 0.72 -22.12 -9.39
C VAL A 418 1.08 -23.13 -10.48
N TYR A 419 0.58 -24.34 -10.32
CA TYR A 419 0.79 -25.47 -11.22
C TYR A 419 -0.50 -25.86 -11.91
N LEU A 420 -0.47 -25.99 -13.23
CA LEU A 420 -1.58 -26.46 -14.06
C LEU A 420 -1.28 -27.84 -14.63
N PRO A 421 -2.28 -28.70 -14.89
CA PRO A 421 -2.04 -29.95 -15.60
C PRO A 421 -1.64 -29.67 -17.05
N GLU A 422 -0.72 -30.47 -17.63
CA GLU A 422 -0.35 -30.32 -19.05
C GLU A 422 -1.54 -30.60 -19.99
N LYS A 423 -2.47 -31.44 -19.58
CA LYS A 423 -3.64 -31.81 -20.38
C LYS A 423 -4.89 -31.87 -19.49
N ALA A 424 -5.89 -31.09 -19.85
CA ALA A 424 -7.24 -31.19 -19.32
C ALA A 424 -8.24 -30.61 -20.34
N THR A 425 -9.45 -31.13 -20.38
CA THR A 425 -10.48 -30.68 -21.34
C THR A 425 -10.91 -29.24 -21.15
N TRP A 426 -10.80 -28.72 -19.95
CA TRP A 426 -11.16 -27.36 -19.56
C TRP A 426 -9.99 -26.36 -19.64
N LEU A 427 -8.75 -26.83 -19.81
CA LEU A 427 -7.53 -26.02 -19.64
C LEU A 427 -7.44 -24.88 -20.66
N ALA A 428 -7.79 -25.15 -21.92
CA ALA A 428 -7.70 -24.13 -22.98
C ALA A 428 -8.62 -22.93 -22.73
N ASP A 429 -9.88 -23.20 -22.32
CA ASP A 429 -10.85 -22.16 -21.99
C ASP A 429 -10.44 -21.39 -20.72
N TYR A 430 -9.92 -22.10 -19.72
CA TYR A 430 -9.42 -21.51 -18.49
C TYR A 430 -8.26 -20.54 -18.76
N LEU A 431 -7.23 -20.98 -19.49
CA LEU A 431 -6.08 -20.14 -19.84
C LEU A 431 -6.48 -18.94 -20.69
N LYS A 432 -7.36 -19.15 -21.68
CA LYS A 432 -7.86 -18.06 -22.52
C LYS A 432 -8.52 -16.97 -21.66
N GLU A 433 -9.39 -17.33 -20.71
CA GLU A 433 -10.08 -16.36 -19.86
C GLU A 433 -9.11 -15.62 -18.94
N LEU A 434 -8.18 -16.33 -18.26
CA LEU A 434 -7.21 -15.72 -17.36
C LEU A 434 -6.24 -14.77 -18.08
N THR A 435 -5.78 -15.15 -19.28
CA THR A 435 -4.80 -14.36 -20.04
C THR A 435 -5.42 -13.21 -20.84
N THR A 436 -6.74 -13.18 -21.01
CA THR A 436 -7.46 -12.06 -21.65
C THR A 436 -8.10 -11.12 -20.67
N PHE A 437 -8.25 -11.50 -19.40
CA PHE A 437 -8.84 -10.64 -18.38
C PHE A 437 -8.00 -9.35 -18.18
N PRO A 438 -8.57 -8.14 -18.09
CA PRO A 438 -10.00 -7.83 -17.94
C PRO A 438 -10.77 -7.65 -19.25
N ASN A 439 -10.15 -7.82 -20.41
CA ASN A 439 -10.73 -7.53 -21.73
C ASN A 439 -11.45 -8.74 -22.36
N GLY A 440 -11.60 -9.84 -21.61
CA GLY A 440 -12.30 -11.06 -22.04
C GLY A 440 -13.83 -10.93 -22.00
N GLU A 441 -14.53 -11.80 -22.72
CA GLU A 441 -16.01 -11.89 -22.72
C GLU A 441 -16.56 -12.41 -21.38
N PHE A 442 -15.79 -13.26 -20.67
CA PHE A 442 -16.15 -13.88 -19.40
C PHE A 442 -15.05 -13.67 -18.37
N ASP A 443 -15.43 -13.66 -17.09
CA ASP A 443 -14.52 -13.45 -15.96
C ASP A 443 -14.77 -14.42 -14.77
N ASP A 444 -15.72 -15.35 -14.90
CA ASP A 444 -16.15 -16.25 -13.83
C ASP A 444 -15.01 -17.17 -13.33
N GLN A 445 -14.14 -17.64 -14.24
CA GLN A 445 -12.97 -18.46 -13.88
C GLN A 445 -11.88 -17.61 -13.22
N CYS A 446 -11.75 -16.35 -13.63
CA CYS A 446 -10.85 -15.39 -12.97
C CYS A 446 -11.30 -15.09 -11.55
N ASP A 447 -12.61 -14.92 -11.33
CA ASP A 447 -13.18 -14.67 -10.01
C ASP A 447 -12.97 -15.87 -9.07
N SER A 448 -13.32 -17.08 -9.52
CA SER A 448 -13.07 -18.30 -8.75
C SER A 448 -11.59 -18.50 -8.42
N THR A 449 -10.68 -18.19 -9.36
CA THR A 449 -9.24 -18.32 -9.17
C THR A 449 -8.70 -17.27 -8.21
N SER A 450 -9.04 -15.99 -8.40
CA SER A 450 -8.59 -14.91 -7.54
C SER A 450 -9.06 -15.10 -6.09
N GLN A 451 -10.30 -15.53 -5.90
CA GLN A 451 -10.86 -15.91 -4.60
C GLN A 451 -10.06 -17.04 -3.93
N ALA A 452 -9.70 -18.10 -4.69
CA ALA A 452 -8.91 -19.21 -4.18
C ALA A 452 -7.53 -18.77 -3.68
N LEU A 453 -6.82 -18.01 -4.50
CA LEU A 453 -5.46 -17.53 -4.21
C LEU A 453 -5.44 -16.49 -3.07
N ASP A 454 -6.42 -15.58 -3.06
CA ASP A 454 -6.55 -14.57 -2.00
C ASP A 454 -6.87 -15.22 -0.64
N TRP A 455 -7.77 -16.20 -0.63
CA TRP A 455 -8.06 -16.94 0.60
C TRP A 455 -6.84 -17.66 1.17
N VAL A 456 -6.02 -18.30 0.34
CA VAL A 456 -4.77 -18.93 0.78
C VAL A 456 -3.81 -17.90 1.36
N LYS A 457 -3.65 -16.76 0.69
CA LYS A 457 -2.77 -15.67 1.13
C LYS A 457 -3.20 -15.09 2.50
N THR A 458 -4.51 -14.90 2.67
CA THR A 458 -5.09 -14.35 3.91
C THR A 458 -5.07 -15.37 5.05
N SER A 459 -5.39 -16.64 4.75
CA SER A 459 -5.35 -17.71 5.75
C SER A 459 -3.94 -17.94 6.30
N ARG A 460 -2.91 -17.89 5.45
CA ARG A 460 -1.50 -17.99 5.89
C ARG A 460 -1.12 -16.88 6.86
N LYS A 461 -1.48 -15.62 6.57
CA LYS A 461 -1.22 -14.51 7.49
C LYS A 461 -1.82 -14.75 8.88
N ASN A 462 -3.00 -15.35 8.94
CA ASN A 462 -3.64 -15.67 10.20
C ASN A 462 -2.93 -16.82 10.94
N TYR A 463 -2.49 -17.85 10.22
CA TYR A 463 -1.68 -18.96 10.81
C TYR A 463 -0.33 -18.48 11.31
N ASP A 464 0.38 -17.64 10.54
CA ASP A 464 1.65 -17.06 10.97
C ASP A 464 1.47 -16.17 12.21
N CYS A 465 0.39 -15.37 12.28
CA CYS A 465 0.07 -14.58 13.46
C CYS A 465 -0.31 -15.45 14.68
N GLU A 466 -1.05 -16.54 14.50
CA GLU A 466 -1.39 -17.48 15.58
C GLU A 466 -0.16 -18.26 16.02
N TRP A 467 0.69 -18.68 15.08
CA TRP A 467 1.95 -19.36 15.41
C TRP A 467 2.90 -18.42 16.15
N VAL A 468 3.09 -17.20 15.69
CA VAL A 468 3.92 -16.18 16.39
C VAL A 468 3.35 -15.89 17.78
N LYS A 469 2.04 -15.80 17.96
CA LYS A 469 1.41 -15.66 19.27
C LYS A 469 1.71 -16.88 20.15
N HIS A 470 1.50 -18.08 19.62
CA HIS A 470 1.74 -19.33 20.37
C HIS A 470 3.22 -19.49 20.75
N GLU A 471 4.17 -19.22 19.83
CA GLU A 471 5.61 -19.26 20.11
C GLU A 471 6.03 -18.14 21.08
N THR A 472 5.42 -16.95 20.98
CA THR A 472 5.66 -15.87 21.94
C THR A 472 5.11 -16.22 23.31
N GLU A 473 3.91 -16.80 23.40
CA GLU A 473 3.32 -17.29 24.65
C GLU A 473 4.17 -18.41 25.27
N LYS A 474 4.67 -19.33 24.42
CA LYS A 474 5.56 -20.43 24.84
C LYS A 474 6.92 -19.91 25.32
N ALA A 475 7.54 -18.98 24.57
CA ALA A 475 8.79 -18.34 24.97
C ALA A 475 8.62 -17.51 26.26
N VAL A 476 7.49 -16.83 26.43
CA VAL A 476 7.14 -16.12 27.66
C VAL A 476 6.93 -17.10 28.81
N ALA A 477 6.29 -18.25 28.59
CA ALA A 477 6.13 -19.30 29.59
C ALA A 477 7.47 -19.94 29.93
N GLU A 478 8.38 -20.18 28.98
CA GLU A 478 9.74 -20.69 29.21
C GLU A 478 10.62 -19.68 29.98
N ILE A 479 10.52 -18.38 29.69
CA ILE A 479 11.31 -17.32 30.35
C ILE A 479 10.77 -17.00 31.73
N TYR A 480 9.46 -17.05 31.93
CA TYR A 480 8.81 -16.60 33.18
C TYR A 480 8.22 -17.73 34.02
N GLY A 481 8.34 -19.00 33.59
CA GLY A 481 7.85 -20.20 34.27
C GLY A 481 6.32 -20.33 34.22
N ASP A 482 5.82 -21.56 34.30
CA ASP A 482 4.39 -21.96 34.23
C ASP A 482 3.49 -21.44 35.39
N HIS A 483 3.83 -20.32 36.01
CA HIS A 483 3.12 -19.77 37.15
C HIS A 483 2.34 -18.47 36.84
N VAL A 484 1.60 -18.50 35.73
CA VAL A 484 0.43 -17.60 35.61
C VAL A 484 -0.81 -18.44 35.94
N GLY A 485 -0.92 -18.88 37.15
CA GLY A 485 -2.14 -19.47 37.69
C GLY A 485 -3.30 -18.46 37.64
N PRO A 486 -4.54 -18.93 37.70
CA PRO A 486 -5.69 -18.05 37.76
C PRO A 486 -5.53 -17.08 38.93
N CYS A 487 -6.13 -15.87 38.80
CA CYS A 487 -6.11 -14.83 39.82
C CYS A 487 -6.39 -15.41 41.21
N PRO A 488 -5.52 -15.20 42.20
CA PRO A 488 -5.68 -15.81 43.54
C PRO A 488 -6.91 -15.31 44.29
N PHE A 489 -7.54 -14.23 43.81
CA PHE A 489 -8.72 -13.63 44.43
C PHE A 489 -10.05 -14.02 43.79
N CYS A 490 -10.10 -14.28 42.49
CA CYS A 490 -11.35 -14.61 41.79
C CYS A 490 -11.30 -15.87 40.93
N GLY A 491 -10.16 -16.54 40.83
CA GLY A 491 -9.99 -17.79 40.08
C GLY A 491 -10.06 -17.70 38.54
N LYS A 492 -10.10 -16.48 37.96
CA LYS A 492 -10.20 -16.28 36.49
C LYS A 492 -8.85 -15.95 35.88
N SER A 493 -8.67 -16.32 34.58
CA SER A 493 -7.39 -16.24 33.87
C SER A 493 -7.11 -14.93 33.12
N SER A 494 -7.97 -13.91 33.24
CA SER A 494 -7.77 -12.61 32.58
C SER A 494 -6.87 -11.69 33.42
N ILE A 495 -5.58 -11.70 33.11
CA ILE A 495 -4.54 -11.01 33.86
C ILE A 495 -3.75 -10.11 32.90
N SER A 496 -3.44 -8.88 33.29
CA SER A 496 -2.48 -7.99 32.61
C SER A 496 -1.24 -7.79 33.49
N HIS A 497 -0.13 -7.43 32.86
CA HIS A 497 1.15 -7.21 33.52
C HIS A 497 1.63 -5.78 33.31
N GLU A 498 1.95 -5.06 34.39
CA GLU A 498 2.57 -3.74 34.36
C GLU A 498 3.84 -3.78 35.24
N GLY A 499 4.99 -4.01 34.62
CA GLY A 499 6.26 -4.11 35.34
C GLY A 499 6.32 -5.33 36.28
N SER A 500 6.54 -5.10 37.58
CA SER A 500 6.56 -6.12 38.63
C SER A 500 5.17 -6.48 39.17
N GLU A 501 4.15 -5.72 38.85
CA GLU A 501 2.77 -5.94 39.30
C GLU A 501 1.97 -6.78 38.30
N VAL A 502 1.07 -7.58 38.84
CA VAL A 502 0.08 -8.36 38.09
C VAL A 502 -1.31 -7.82 38.43
N HIS A 503 -2.09 -7.52 37.40
CA HIS A 503 -3.42 -6.95 37.51
C HIS A 503 -4.49 -7.90 36.96
N CYS A 504 -5.49 -8.22 37.73
CA CYS A 504 -6.63 -9.02 37.30
C CYS A 504 -7.71 -8.15 36.67
N LEU A 505 -7.95 -8.30 35.36
CA LEU A 505 -8.96 -7.56 34.61
C LEU A 505 -10.42 -7.90 34.98
N ASN A 506 -10.65 -8.98 35.77
CA ASN A 506 -11.99 -9.39 36.19
C ASN A 506 -12.39 -8.88 37.57
N CYS A 507 -11.45 -8.71 38.49
CA CYS A 507 -11.76 -8.26 39.85
C CYS A 507 -10.97 -7.03 40.29
N ASP A 508 -10.21 -6.44 39.37
CA ASP A 508 -9.41 -5.21 39.52
C ASP A 508 -8.38 -5.24 40.66
N LYS A 509 -8.02 -6.43 41.15
CA LYS A 509 -6.99 -6.57 42.19
C LYS A 509 -5.61 -6.67 41.57
N ARG A 510 -4.63 -6.03 42.24
CA ARG A 510 -3.20 -6.05 41.88
C ARG A 510 -2.41 -6.75 42.97
N TRP A 511 -1.32 -7.45 42.57
CA TRP A 511 -0.39 -8.09 43.50
C TRP A 511 1.01 -8.17 42.90
N ASP A 512 2.02 -8.15 43.76
CA ASP A 512 3.41 -8.27 43.35
C ASP A 512 3.77 -9.70 42.96
N ARG A 513 4.62 -9.86 41.97
CA ARG A 513 5.26 -11.14 41.65
C ARG A 513 6.27 -11.45 42.76
N PRO A 514 6.35 -12.70 43.22
CA PRO A 514 7.48 -13.12 44.02
C PRO A 514 8.76 -13.08 43.19
N PHE A 515 9.67 -12.18 43.55
CA PHE A 515 10.93 -11.93 42.87
C PHE A 515 11.84 -13.14 43.01
N ARG A 516 12.28 -13.76 41.90
CA ARG A 516 13.46 -14.59 41.84
C ARG A 516 14.47 -13.97 40.88
N PRO A 517 15.64 -13.52 41.37
CA PRO A 517 16.67 -12.99 40.49
C PRO A 517 17.43 -14.13 39.85
N HIS A 518 17.25 -14.41 38.56
CA HIS A 518 18.26 -15.07 37.75
C HIS A 518 19.07 -14.01 37.02
N ARG A 519 20.30 -13.82 37.45
CA ARG A 519 21.35 -13.10 36.71
C ARG A 519 21.64 -13.90 35.45
N VAL A 520 21.30 -13.39 34.32
CA VAL A 520 21.91 -13.76 33.03
C VAL A 520 23.23 -13.01 32.95
N THR A 521 24.33 -13.74 33.07
CA THR A 521 25.68 -13.21 32.82
C THR A 521 25.91 -13.16 31.31
N ARG A 522 26.66 -12.15 30.87
CA ARG A 522 26.96 -11.77 29.48
C ARG A 522 27.88 -12.80 28.76
N GLY A 523 27.69 -14.10 28.99
CA GLY A 523 28.52 -15.21 28.50
C GLY A 523 27.79 -16.30 27.73
N ASP A 524 26.47 -16.27 27.62
CA ASP A 524 25.68 -17.37 27.05
C ASP A 524 25.03 -17.03 25.67
N MET A 525 25.68 -16.17 24.90
CA MET A 525 25.36 -15.97 23.47
C MET A 525 26.67 -16.12 22.67
N GLU A 526 27.03 -17.36 22.35
CA GLU A 526 27.79 -17.76 21.15
C GLU A 526 26.90 -18.63 20.26
#